data_30e6ec8578b199bca2692b2cb9b19319
#
_entry.id   30e6ec8578b199bca2692b2cb9b19319
#
_cell.length_a   1.000
_cell.length_b   1.000
_cell.length_c   1.000
_cell.angle_alpha   90.00
_cell.angle_beta   90.00
_cell.angle_gamma   90.00
#
_symmetry.space_group_name_H-M   'P 1'
#
loop_
_entity.id
_entity.type
_entity.pdbx_description
1 polymer ?
#
loop_
_entity_poly.entity_id
_entity_poly.type
_entity_poly.pdbx_seq_one_letter_code
_entity_poly.pdbx_strand_id
1 'polypeptide(L)'
;MSKVKTPDKTKNSNSVNWILFCLFVVVLYFQTNLADPFNSPKSWALHLIAAWLIGHLVSALKYFVESKQLILIVAFFILSALIVSVFSDLKHVAFFGDTQRRNGFFSYMALGIIFIASARFIRFKDMKKFYSLISTISFVTIIYGTMQTLGRDFVNWNNPHNALIGTLGNPNFSAAVMAIMATLLLSSFFFVEFSKLQRFYSIVGAVILIVLIYRSGARQGLLAFAAGIMSFFIILAFRKNKTMGVAALSLSVTLVAFSILGMLQIGPFERFLYKPSVTVRGFYWKAGIEMFKDNPILGIGMDRYGYYFNQYREVEYPLRYGFEITSSNAHNTFIQFFATGGILLGISYLALNLFIIKCAIVFFRNNNGPNRLVFASIFSAWVSFHAQSLVSIDNLGVSIWGWILGGTLCGLSIANSSNEQSSGSPKKQLINLKQTGFSAIPTLLISLIVVFQIQGEARTFQAGADFIPQNNQSVQLFQEVQSKVINTPLIDPNYRLRSAENLIRTGRTDEGLGVIKDIHKKDPRNEMALVSLSTYYESIGDFSSAIQYREKIMVLNPWNAKNLLLLGKDYKALGNTNKSVEILKLISSFSTGVNGAPILEQAQKELS
;
A
#
# COMPACT_ATOMS: atom_id res chain seq x y z
N MET A 1 58.55 11.94 -7.13
CA MET A 1 57.51 11.03 -6.56
C MET A 1 56.17 11.78 -6.51
N SER A 2 55.33 11.64 -7.52
CA SER A 2 54.00 12.24 -7.56
C SER A 2 53.03 11.38 -6.75
N LYS A 3 52.41 11.98 -5.74
CA LYS A 3 51.35 11.33 -4.93
C LYS A 3 50.18 10.96 -5.86
N VAL A 4 49.97 9.69 -6.10
CA VAL A 4 48.80 9.13 -6.75
C VAL A 4 47.60 9.49 -5.87
N LYS A 5 46.73 10.40 -6.33
CA LYS A 5 45.47 10.76 -5.66
C LYS A 5 44.50 9.60 -5.81
N THR A 6 44.14 8.97 -4.70
CA THR A 6 43.06 7.99 -4.63
C THR A 6 41.73 8.60 -5.12
N PRO A 7 40.92 7.87 -5.91
CA PRO A 7 39.64 8.38 -6.42
C PRO A 7 38.68 8.63 -5.27
N ASP A 8 37.92 9.71 -5.40
CA ASP A 8 36.96 10.19 -4.40
C ASP A 8 35.81 9.15 -4.17
N LYS A 9 36.02 8.30 -3.18
CA LYS A 9 35.06 7.26 -2.73
C LYS A 9 33.80 7.85 -2.06
N THR A 10 33.78 9.16 -1.77
CA THR A 10 32.79 9.76 -0.88
C THR A 10 31.45 10.10 -1.54
N LYS A 11 31.41 10.45 -2.84
CA LYS A 11 30.18 10.94 -3.50
C LYS A 11 29.13 9.87 -3.79
N ASN A 12 29.53 8.66 -4.23
CA ASN A 12 28.59 7.55 -4.44
C ASN A 12 28.06 7.00 -3.09
N SER A 13 28.85 7.12 -2.02
CA SER A 13 28.47 6.69 -0.67
C SER A 13 27.25 7.46 -0.14
N ASN A 14 27.12 8.75 -0.42
CA ASN A 14 26.02 9.56 0.08
C ASN A 14 24.67 9.19 -0.55
N SER A 15 24.62 8.97 -1.87
CA SER A 15 23.36 8.56 -2.54
C SER A 15 22.86 7.21 -2.03
N VAL A 16 23.77 6.24 -1.86
CA VAL A 16 23.44 4.94 -1.27
C VAL A 16 22.90 5.10 0.14
N ASN A 17 23.52 5.99 0.96
CA ASN A 17 23.06 6.25 2.32
C ASN A 17 21.63 6.79 2.37
N TRP A 18 21.26 7.70 1.47
CA TRP A 18 19.90 8.24 1.39
C TRP A 18 18.88 7.18 0.99
N ILE A 19 19.22 6.27 0.04
CA ILE A 19 18.35 5.16 -0.33
C ILE A 19 18.15 4.20 0.85
N LEU A 20 19.24 3.84 1.53
CA LEU A 20 19.19 2.96 2.70
C LEU A 20 18.46 3.61 3.88
N PHE A 21 18.64 4.91 4.10
CA PHE A 21 17.91 5.68 5.10
C PHE A 21 16.42 5.75 4.78
N CYS A 22 16.05 5.90 3.49
CA CYS A 22 14.66 5.83 3.05
C CYS A 22 14.02 4.48 3.43
N LEU A 23 14.71 3.37 3.13
CA LEU A 23 14.23 2.03 3.51
C LEU A 23 14.05 1.92 5.03
N PHE A 24 15.03 2.37 5.81
CA PHE A 24 14.98 2.34 7.27
C PHE A 24 13.75 3.09 7.83
N VAL A 25 13.58 4.36 7.39
CA VAL A 25 12.50 5.21 7.90
C VAL A 25 11.12 4.70 7.43
N VAL A 26 10.97 4.37 6.15
CA VAL A 26 9.68 3.92 5.61
C VAL A 26 9.24 2.59 6.21
N VAL A 27 10.16 1.72 6.62
CA VAL A 27 9.81 0.46 7.28
C VAL A 27 9.52 0.66 8.77
N LEU A 28 10.34 1.43 9.50
CA LEU A 28 10.30 1.44 10.96
C LEU A 28 9.55 2.63 11.58
N TYR A 29 9.50 3.78 10.90
CA TYR A 29 8.96 4.99 11.50
C TYR A 29 7.43 4.97 11.58
N PHE A 30 6.90 5.32 12.74
CA PHE A 30 5.49 5.62 12.98
C PHE A 30 5.39 6.72 14.04
N GLN A 31 4.23 7.38 14.13
CA GLN A 31 4.03 8.49 15.07
C GLN A 31 2.60 8.45 15.64
N THR A 32 2.49 8.28 16.95
CA THR A 32 1.22 8.04 17.67
C THR A 32 0.29 9.25 17.75
N ASN A 33 0.81 10.47 17.57
CA ASN A 33 0.05 11.72 17.71
C ASN A 33 -0.54 12.21 16.38
N LEU A 34 -0.84 11.28 15.47
CA LEU A 34 -1.44 11.53 14.15
C LEU A 34 -2.71 10.71 13.99
N ALA A 35 -3.64 11.19 13.19
CA ALA A 35 -4.86 10.46 12.86
C ALA A 35 -4.55 9.14 12.11
N ASP A 36 -3.56 9.16 11.20
CA ASP A 36 -2.93 7.96 10.64
C ASP A 36 -1.49 7.84 11.17
N PRO A 37 -1.24 7.04 12.20
CA PRO A 37 0.08 6.94 12.82
C PRO A 37 1.10 6.18 11.98
N PHE A 38 0.68 5.40 10.98
CA PHE A 38 1.55 4.49 10.24
C PHE A 38 1.87 4.94 8.82
N ASN A 39 0.86 5.25 7.99
CA ASN A 39 1.08 5.47 6.56
C ASN A 39 1.49 6.91 6.25
N SER A 40 0.87 7.89 6.92
CA SER A 40 1.18 9.31 6.71
C SER A 40 2.66 9.64 6.93
N PRO A 41 3.29 9.31 8.10
CA PRO A 41 4.70 9.64 8.31
C PRO A 41 5.64 8.92 7.34
N LYS A 42 5.30 7.69 6.90
CA LYS A 42 6.07 6.95 5.90
C LYS A 42 5.99 7.60 4.52
N SER A 43 4.81 8.08 4.13
CA SER A 43 4.63 8.78 2.85
C SER A 43 5.43 10.06 2.80
N TRP A 44 5.43 10.85 3.86
CA TRP A 44 6.21 12.09 3.94
C TRP A 44 7.71 11.83 3.84
N ALA A 45 8.22 10.86 4.59
CA ALA A 45 9.62 10.47 4.52
C ALA A 45 10.02 10.02 3.11
N LEU A 46 9.19 9.17 2.48
CA LEU A 46 9.40 8.70 1.10
C LEU A 46 9.44 9.87 0.12
N HIS A 47 8.47 10.79 0.18
CA HIS A 47 8.37 11.92 -0.73
C HIS A 47 9.56 12.89 -0.59
N LEU A 48 9.94 13.24 0.65
CA LEU A 48 11.06 14.14 0.93
C LEU A 48 12.41 13.56 0.47
N ILE A 49 12.66 12.27 0.75
CA ILE A 49 13.92 11.63 0.37
C ILE A 49 13.97 11.41 -1.15
N ALA A 50 12.86 11.04 -1.78
CA ALA A 50 12.80 10.93 -3.24
C ALA A 50 13.05 12.28 -3.91
N ALA A 51 12.45 13.37 -3.42
CA ALA A 51 12.70 14.72 -3.93
C ALA A 51 14.18 15.13 -3.78
N TRP A 52 14.80 14.81 -2.65
CA TRP A 52 16.24 15.05 -2.44
C TRP A 52 17.10 14.27 -3.44
N LEU A 53 16.76 13.04 -3.74
CA LEU A 53 17.49 12.18 -4.67
C LEU A 53 17.40 12.64 -6.14
N ILE A 54 16.44 13.50 -6.52
CA ILE A 54 16.36 14.07 -7.87
C ILE A 54 17.66 14.79 -8.24
N GLY A 55 18.22 15.63 -7.35
CA GLY A 55 19.47 16.32 -7.62
C GLY A 55 20.67 15.37 -7.77
N HIS A 56 20.67 14.24 -7.03
CA HIS A 56 21.68 13.21 -7.20
C HIS A 56 21.56 12.52 -8.58
N LEU A 57 20.34 12.26 -9.04
CA LEU A 57 20.08 11.67 -10.36
C LEU A 57 20.41 12.65 -11.49
N VAL A 58 20.05 13.91 -11.38
CA VAL A 58 20.40 14.95 -12.37
C VAL A 58 21.91 15.06 -12.53
N SER A 59 22.70 14.93 -11.46
CA SER A 59 24.16 14.91 -11.56
C SER A 59 24.73 13.68 -12.27
N ALA A 60 23.89 12.66 -12.47
CA ALA A 60 24.25 11.39 -13.11
C ALA A 60 23.59 11.23 -14.51
N LEU A 61 23.26 12.33 -15.20
CA LEU A 61 22.53 12.33 -16.48
C LEU A 61 23.13 11.39 -17.56
N LYS A 62 24.45 11.22 -17.60
CA LYS A 62 25.11 10.28 -18.51
C LYS A 62 24.55 8.86 -18.38
N TYR A 63 24.21 8.42 -17.17
CA TYR A 63 23.61 7.11 -16.93
C TYR A 63 22.26 6.93 -17.62
N PHE A 64 21.46 7.99 -17.75
CA PHE A 64 20.17 7.92 -18.43
C PHE A 64 20.30 7.56 -19.90
N VAL A 65 21.37 8.03 -20.56
CA VAL A 65 21.66 7.66 -21.95
C VAL A 65 22.07 6.19 -22.06
N GLU A 66 22.90 5.71 -21.15
CA GLU A 66 23.39 4.33 -21.11
C GLU A 66 22.30 3.31 -20.72
N SER A 67 21.30 3.74 -19.93
CA SER A 67 20.22 2.91 -19.40
C SER A 67 18.84 3.28 -19.96
N LYS A 68 18.80 3.66 -21.25
CA LYS A 68 17.59 4.20 -21.90
C LYS A 68 16.34 3.33 -21.71
N GLN A 69 16.44 2.00 -21.83
CA GLN A 69 15.27 1.11 -21.67
C GLN A 69 14.69 1.16 -20.26
N LEU A 70 15.55 1.14 -19.23
CA LEU A 70 15.11 1.25 -17.84
C LEU A 70 14.37 2.56 -17.60
N ILE A 71 14.94 3.68 -18.06
CA ILE A 71 14.33 5.00 -17.87
C ILE A 71 12.99 5.10 -18.61
N LEU A 72 12.90 4.62 -19.85
CA LEU A 72 11.67 4.64 -20.62
C LEU A 72 10.55 3.82 -19.96
N ILE A 73 10.86 2.65 -19.40
CA ILE A 73 9.87 1.81 -18.73
C ILE A 73 9.36 2.46 -17.43
N VAL A 74 10.26 3.02 -16.61
CA VAL A 74 9.86 3.73 -15.39
C VAL A 74 9.10 5.01 -15.73
N ALA A 75 9.53 5.76 -16.75
CA ALA A 75 8.82 6.95 -17.23
C ALA A 75 7.42 6.58 -17.76
N PHE A 76 7.29 5.47 -18.49
CA PHE A 76 5.99 4.97 -18.94
C PHE A 76 5.06 4.71 -17.76
N PHE A 77 5.53 4.05 -16.70
CA PHE A 77 4.73 3.82 -15.49
C PHE A 77 4.33 5.14 -14.81
N ILE A 78 5.29 6.06 -14.60
CA ILE A 78 5.01 7.35 -13.93
C ILE A 78 4.04 8.21 -14.76
N LEU A 79 4.21 8.27 -16.07
CA LEU A 79 3.32 9.01 -16.97
C LEU A 79 1.93 8.38 -17.01
N SER A 80 1.82 7.06 -17.01
CA SER A 80 0.54 6.35 -16.92
C SER A 80 -0.20 6.70 -15.62
N ALA A 81 0.51 6.66 -14.48
CA ALA A 81 -0.03 7.05 -13.19
C ALA A 81 -0.46 8.53 -13.15
N LEU A 82 0.32 9.43 -13.76
CA LEU A 82 -0.03 10.85 -13.88
C LEU A 82 -1.30 11.05 -14.71
N ILE A 83 -1.38 10.43 -15.88
CA ILE A 83 -2.55 10.53 -16.77
C ILE A 83 -3.80 10.05 -16.04
N VAL A 84 -3.76 8.86 -15.43
CA VAL A 84 -4.88 8.32 -14.64
C VAL A 84 -5.29 9.28 -13.51
N SER A 85 -4.33 9.89 -12.81
CA SER A 85 -4.62 10.83 -11.73
C SER A 85 -5.20 12.15 -12.21
N VAL A 86 -4.72 12.66 -13.35
CA VAL A 86 -5.23 13.90 -13.96
C VAL A 86 -6.67 13.74 -14.45
N PHE A 87 -7.04 12.59 -14.97
CA PHE A 87 -8.40 12.31 -15.45
C PHE A 87 -9.33 11.72 -14.38
N SER A 88 -8.83 11.44 -13.17
CA SER A 88 -9.68 11.00 -12.05
C SER A 88 -10.63 12.10 -11.59
N ASP A 89 -11.87 11.77 -11.25
CA ASP A 89 -12.86 12.72 -10.71
C ASP A 89 -12.45 13.24 -9.33
N LEU A 90 -11.87 12.38 -8.48
CA LEU A 90 -11.43 12.75 -7.15
C LEU A 90 -9.91 12.97 -7.11
N LYS A 91 -9.49 14.18 -7.51
CA LYS A 91 -8.07 14.56 -7.62
C LYS A 91 -7.29 14.33 -6.32
N HIS A 92 -7.85 14.68 -5.16
CA HIS A 92 -7.15 14.55 -3.88
C HIS A 92 -6.69 13.11 -3.64
N VAL A 93 -7.59 12.14 -3.75
CA VAL A 93 -7.26 10.72 -3.55
C VAL A 93 -6.33 10.21 -4.66
N ALA A 94 -6.55 10.59 -5.92
CA ALA A 94 -5.70 10.15 -7.02
C ALA A 94 -4.25 10.63 -6.88
N PHE A 95 -4.03 11.84 -6.38
CA PHE A 95 -2.68 12.38 -6.21
C PHE A 95 -2.01 11.99 -4.88
N PHE A 96 -2.75 12.03 -3.76
CA PHE A 96 -2.18 11.79 -2.42
C PHE A 96 -2.45 10.38 -1.88
N GLY A 97 -3.38 9.65 -2.49
CA GLY A 97 -3.86 8.35 -2.01
C GLY A 97 -4.97 8.46 -0.97
N ASP A 98 -5.67 7.37 -0.75
CA ASP A 98 -6.63 7.22 0.35
C ASP A 98 -5.92 7.30 1.71
N THR A 99 -6.60 7.83 2.73
CA THR A 99 -6.08 8.01 4.09
C THR A 99 -5.41 6.75 4.66
N GLN A 100 -5.97 5.59 4.40
CA GLN A 100 -5.50 4.33 4.98
C GLN A 100 -4.22 3.80 4.34
N ARG A 101 -3.81 4.28 3.13
CA ARG A 101 -2.70 3.68 2.38
C ARG A 101 -1.72 4.67 1.78
N ARG A 102 -2.17 5.86 1.43
CA ARG A 102 -1.34 6.90 0.78
C ARG A 102 -0.70 6.44 -0.55
N ASN A 103 -1.40 5.57 -1.30
CA ASN A 103 -0.91 4.97 -2.55
C ASN A 103 -1.32 5.76 -3.80
N GLY A 104 -1.33 7.11 -3.73
CA GLY A 104 -1.60 7.99 -4.87
C GLY A 104 -0.39 8.20 -5.77
N PHE A 105 -0.57 9.04 -6.79
CA PHE A 105 0.46 9.37 -7.79
C PHE A 105 1.79 9.79 -7.17
N PHE A 106 1.79 10.68 -6.16
CA PHE A 106 3.04 11.17 -5.56
C PHE A 106 3.85 10.04 -4.92
N SER A 107 3.19 9.07 -4.31
CA SER A 107 3.86 7.91 -3.70
C SER A 107 4.48 7.00 -4.75
N TYR A 108 3.78 6.70 -5.85
CA TYR A 108 4.34 5.88 -6.93
C TYR A 108 5.41 6.62 -7.74
N MET A 109 5.29 7.93 -7.92
CA MET A 109 6.35 8.75 -8.49
C MET A 109 7.61 8.70 -7.62
N ALA A 110 7.47 8.85 -6.30
CA ALA A 110 8.58 8.76 -5.36
C ALA A 110 9.23 7.37 -5.38
N LEU A 111 8.44 6.29 -5.40
CA LEU A 111 8.93 4.92 -5.54
C LEU A 111 9.68 4.72 -6.87
N GLY A 112 9.19 5.29 -7.97
CA GLY A 112 9.90 5.26 -9.27
C GLY A 112 11.25 5.98 -9.22
N ILE A 113 11.34 7.13 -8.54
CA ILE A 113 12.61 7.84 -8.30
C ILE A 113 13.57 6.97 -7.46
N ILE A 114 13.09 6.35 -6.39
CA ILE A 114 13.88 5.43 -5.56
C ILE A 114 14.37 4.23 -6.37
N PHE A 115 13.52 3.67 -7.26
CA PHE A 115 13.91 2.58 -8.16
C PHE A 115 15.08 2.99 -9.06
N ILE A 116 14.96 4.13 -9.76
CA ILE A 116 16.04 4.65 -10.62
C ILE A 116 17.32 4.93 -9.81
N ALA A 117 17.17 5.53 -8.61
CA ALA A 117 18.31 5.80 -7.74
C ALA A 117 18.98 4.48 -7.28
N SER A 118 18.21 3.47 -6.92
CA SER A 118 18.71 2.14 -6.55
C SER A 118 19.47 1.50 -7.72
N ALA A 119 18.90 1.54 -8.92
CA ALA A 119 19.55 1.04 -10.14
C ALA A 119 20.85 1.79 -10.46
N ARG A 120 20.90 3.11 -10.19
CA ARG A 120 22.08 3.92 -10.50
C ARG A 120 23.18 3.82 -9.46
N PHE A 121 22.86 3.80 -8.18
CA PHE A 121 23.84 4.02 -7.13
C PHE A 121 24.23 2.75 -6.37
N ILE A 122 23.35 1.78 -6.19
CA ILE A 122 23.67 0.53 -5.47
C ILE A 122 24.50 -0.39 -6.36
N ARG A 123 25.65 -0.84 -5.85
CA ARG A 123 26.61 -1.73 -6.54
C ARG A 123 26.99 -2.89 -5.61
N PHE A 124 27.65 -3.93 -6.14
CA PHE A 124 28.12 -5.07 -5.34
C PHE A 124 29.02 -4.67 -4.16
N LYS A 125 29.84 -3.63 -4.31
CA LYS A 125 30.66 -3.08 -3.20
C LYS A 125 29.85 -2.55 -2.02
N ASP A 126 28.59 -2.17 -2.24
CA ASP A 126 27.71 -1.60 -1.22
C ASP A 126 26.89 -2.67 -0.48
N MET A 127 26.98 -3.94 -0.91
CA MET A 127 26.17 -5.03 -0.37
C MET A 127 26.42 -5.30 1.12
N LYS A 128 27.67 -5.18 1.58
CA LYS A 128 27.97 -5.30 3.02
C LYS A 128 27.16 -4.29 3.84
N LYS A 129 27.06 -3.05 3.34
CA LYS A 129 26.29 -1.99 3.98
C LYS A 129 24.78 -2.24 3.90
N PHE A 130 24.32 -2.71 2.73
CA PHE A 130 22.93 -3.09 2.52
C PHE A 130 22.50 -4.18 3.51
N TYR A 131 23.22 -5.29 3.61
CA TYR A 131 22.89 -6.38 4.55
C TYR A 131 23.09 -5.99 6.01
N SER A 132 24.02 -5.09 6.34
CA SER A 132 24.12 -4.52 7.68
C SER A 132 22.84 -3.76 8.06
N LEU A 133 22.30 -2.95 7.15
CA LEU A 133 21.01 -2.27 7.37
C LEU A 133 19.85 -3.28 7.54
N ILE A 134 19.79 -4.32 6.68
CA ILE A 134 18.76 -5.37 6.82
C ILE A 134 18.84 -6.02 8.20
N SER A 135 20.05 -6.31 8.68
CA SER A 135 20.24 -6.85 10.02
C SER A 135 19.75 -5.89 11.12
N THR A 136 19.99 -4.59 10.95
CA THR A 136 19.52 -3.56 11.89
C THR A 136 17.98 -3.46 11.89
N ILE A 137 17.35 -3.37 10.72
CA ILE A 137 15.88 -3.33 10.60
C ILE A 137 15.28 -4.60 11.20
N SER A 138 15.85 -5.78 10.89
CA SER A 138 15.40 -7.06 11.43
C SER A 138 15.50 -7.11 12.95
N PHE A 139 16.60 -6.61 13.51
CA PHE A 139 16.81 -6.56 14.97
C PHE A 139 15.75 -5.71 15.66
N VAL A 140 15.47 -4.50 15.15
CA VAL A 140 14.41 -3.63 15.68
C VAL A 140 13.04 -4.28 15.55
N THR A 141 12.74 -4.89 14.38
CA THR A 141 11.47 -5.58 14.13
C THR A 141 11.30 -6.79 15.06
N ILE A 142 12.37 -7.56 15.31
CA ILE A 142 12.37 -8.70 16.25
C ILE A 142 12.07 -8.24 17.66
N ILE A 143 12.76 -7.20 18.14
CA ILE A 143 12.52 -6.68 19.50
C ILE A 143 11.07 -6.21 19.63
N TYR A 144 10.61 -5.32 18.76
CA TYR A 144 9.27 -4.76 18.87
C TYR A 144 8.18 -5.83 18.68
N GLY A 145 8.34 -6.70 17.68
CA GLY A 145 7.41 -7.80 17.46
C GLY A 145 7.34 -8.80 18.62
N THR A 146 8.48 -9.07 19.28
CA THR A 146 8.52 -9.89 20.49
C THR A 146 7.81 -9.20 21.66
N MET A 147 8.03 -7.89 21.86
CA MET A 147 7.32 -7.13 22.89
C MET A 147 5.80 -7.18 22.68
N GLN A 148 5.31 -6.99 21.46
CA GLN A 148 3.88 -7.10 21.12
C GLN A 148 3.35 -8.52 21.39
N THR A 149 4.10 -9.55 21.01
CA THR A 149 3.70 -10.95 21.21
C THR A 149 3.61 -11.32 22.71
N LEU A 150 4.42 -10.69 23.55
CA LEU A 150 4.42 -10.89 25.01
C LEU A 150 3.42 -9.97 25.75
N GLY A 151 2.62 -9.18 25.03
CA GLY A 151 1.68 -8.22 25.62
C GLY A 151 2.36 -7.05 26.34
N ARG A 152 3.59 -6.73 25.97
CA ARG A 152 4.40 -5.64 26.55
C ARG A 152 4.61 -4.49 25.55
N ASP A 153 3.61 -4.21 24.71
CA ASP A 153 3.67 -3.05 23.81
C ASP A 153 3.67 -1.75 24.66
N PHE A 154 4.53 -0.80 24.28
CA PHE A 154 4.58 0.53 24.91
C PHE A 154 3.50 1.47 24.38
N VAL A 155 2.78 1.08 23.32
CA VAL A 155 1.64 1.81 22.77
C VAL A 155 0.39 0.95 22.89
N ASN A 156 -0.67 1.53 23.46
CA ASN A 156 -1.99 0.89 23.48
C ASN A 156 -2.72 1.18 22.17
N TRP A 157 -2.70 0.23 21.23
CA TRP A 157 -3.30 0.37 19.91
C TRP A 157 -4.80 0.07 19.87
N ASN A 158 -5.44 -0.27 20.99
CA ASN A 158 -6.83 -0.75 21.03
C ASN A 158 -7.11 -1.83 19.94
N ASN A 159 -6.15 -2.73 19.73
CA ASN A 159 -6.25 -3.75 18.69
C ASN A 159 -7.09 -4.94 19.18
N PRO A 160 -8.31 -5.14 18.67
CA PRO A 160 -9.22 -6.19 19.15
C PRO A 160 -8.72 -7.60 18.79
N HIS A 161 -7.75 -7.73 17.92
CA HIS A 161 -7.30 -9.03 17.40
C HIS A 161 -6.05 -9.58 18.09
N ASN A 162 -5.46 -8.85 19.03
CA ASN A 162 -4.21 -9.23 19.73
C ASN A 162 -3.09 -9.74 18.80
N ALA A 163 -3.13 -9.37 17.53
CA ALA A 163 -2.17 -9.80 16.53
C ALA A 163 -0.99 -8.83 16.48
N LEU A 164 0.19 -9.35 16.17
CA LEU A 164 1.39 -8.57 15.95
C LEU A 164 1.20 -7.62 14.76
N ILE A 165 1.06 -6.31 15.00
CA ILE A 165 0.89 -5.30 13.96
C ILE A 165 2.22 -4.64 13.53
N GLY A 166 3.25 -4.73 14.36
CA GLY A 166 4.57 -4.16 14.11
C GLY A 166 4.53 -2.65 13.89
N THR A 167 5.57 -2.15 13.23
CA THR A 167 5.70 -0.73 12.85
C THR A 167 4.86 -0.35 11.61
N LEU A 168 4.12 -1.30 11.05
CA LEU A 168 3.29 -1.12 9.85
C LEU A 168 1.79 -1.05 10.15
N GLY A 169 1.39 -1.25 11.42
CA GLY A 169 0.02 -1.15 11.87
C GLY A 169 -0.92 -2.26 11.38
N ASN A 170 -0.37 -3.33 10.78
CA ASN A 170 -1.18 -4.44 10.27
C ASN A 170 -0.37 -5.75 10.26
N PRO A 171 -0.94 -6.87 10.78
CA PRO A 171 -0.28 -8.16 10.82
C PRO A 171 0.18 -8.65 9.44
N ASN A 172 -0.61 -8.42 8.40
CA ASN A 172 -0.31 -8.86 7.05
C ASN A 172 0.89 -8.13 6.45
N PHE A 173 1.00 -6.82 6.67
CA PHE A 173 2.13 -6.02 6.19
C PHE A 173 3.41 -6.34 6.96
N SER A 174 3.30 -6.48 8.27
CA SER A 174 4.44 -6.86 9.12
C SER A 174 4.96 -8.25 8.76
N ALA A 175 4.07 -9.23 8.53
CA ALA A 175 4.45 -10.57 8.09
C ALA A 175 5.12 -10.56 6.71
N ALA A 176 4.65 -9.72 5.78
CA ALA A 176 5.27 -9.57 4.45
C ALA A 176 6.70 -9.03 4.54
N VAL A 177 6.92 -7.96 5.30
CA VAL A 177 8.26 -7.38 5.51
C VAL A 177 9.18 -8.37 6.25
N MET A 178 8.68 -9.05 7.27
CA MET A 178 9.42 -10.11 7.96
C MET A 178 9.80 -11.25 7.01
N ALA A 179 8.93 -11.64 6.06
CA ALA A 179 9.21 -12.68 5.07
C ALA A 179 10.34 -12.27 4.11
N ILE A 180 10.33 -11.03 3.62
CA ILE A 180 11.38 -10.47 2.77
C ILE A 180 12.72 -10.45 3.52
N MET A 181 12.73 -9.94 4.76
CA MET A 181 13.92 -9.90 5.60
C MET A 181 14.44 -11.29 5.96
N ALA A 182 13.58 -12.24 6.31
CA ALA A 182 13.95 -13.62 6.58
C ALA A 182 14.60 -14.29 5.35
N THR A 183 14.07 -14.01 4.14
CA THR A 183 14.65 -14.49 2.87
C THR A 183 16.04 -13.91 2.66
N LEU A 184 16.24 -12.59 2.87
CA LEU A 184 17.56 -11.94 2.75
C LEU A 184 18.56 -12.47 3.79
N LEU A 185 18.14 -12.59 5.04
CA LEU A 185 19.00 -13.09 6.12
C LEU A 185 19.40 -14.55 5.86
N LEU A 186 18.45 -15.44 5.62
CA LEU A 186 18.73 -16.86 5.45
C LEU A 186 19.63 -17.12 4.22
N SER A 187 19.36 -16.42 3.11
CA SER A 187 20.19 -16.54 1.90
C SER A 187 21.60 -15.96 2.11
N SER A 188 21.77 -14.94 2.94
CA SER A 188 23.08 -14.34 3.24
C SER A 188 24.01 -15.25 4.06
N PHE A 189 23.48 -16.29 4.71
CA PHE A 189 24.28 -17.31 5.34
C PHE A 189 25.31 -17.94 4.41
N PHE A 190 24.97 -18.04 3.13
CA PHE A 190 25.85 -18.64 2.10
C PHE A 190 26.94 -17.69 1.59
N PHE A 191 27.01 -16.45 2.08
CA PHE A 191 28.04 -15.48 1.64
C PHE A 191 29.39 -15.77 2.32
N VAL A 192 30.38 -16.04 1.50
CA VAL A 192 31.74 -16.37 1.98
C VAL A 192 32.40 -15.20 2.72
N GLU A 193 32.04 -13.96 2.33
CA GLU A 193 32.60 -12.73 2.89
C GLU A 193 32.07 -12.39 4.28
N PHE A 194 31.03 -13.08 4.76
CA PHE A 194 30.45 -12.84 6.09
C PHE A 194 31.22 -13.60 7.17
N SER A 195 31.46 -12.92 8.29
CA SER A 195 32.03 -13.53 9.49
C SER A 195 31.12 -14.63 10.06
N LYS A 196 31.68 -15.53 10.89
CA LYS A 196 30.91 -16.57 11.58
C LYS A 196 29.75 -15.97 12.41
N LEU A 197 29.99 -14.84 13.08
CA LEU A 197 28.97 -14.15 13.86
C LEU A 197 27.84 -13.58 12.98
N GLN A 198 28.17 -12.99 11.84
CA GLN A 198 27.17 -12.50 10.88
C GLN A 198 26.31 -13.63 10.34
N ARG A 199 26.91 -14.78 9.99
CA ARG A 199 26.15 -15.97 9.53
C ARG A 199 25.28 -16.55 10.62
N PHE A 200 25.78 -16.62 11.88
CA PHE A 200 24.99 -17.06 13.01
C PHE A 200 23.77 -16.15 13.21
N TYR A 201 23.97 -14.83 13.24
CA TYR A 201 22.88 -13.86 13.33
C TYR A 201 21.88 -14.00 12.17
N SER A 202 22.37 -14.25 10.96
CA SER A 202 21.50 -14.45 9.77
C SER A 202 20.54 -15.62 9.95
N ILE A 203 21.00 -16.75 10.49
CA ILE A 203 20.14 -17.90 10.77
C ILE A 203 19.18 -17.60 11.92
N VAL A 204 19.72 -17.17 13.07
CA VAL A 204 18.90 -16.93 14.27
C VAL A 204 17.86 -15.85 14.00
N GLY A 205 18.26 -14.75 13.37
CA GLY A 205 17.34 -13.68 13.00
C GLY A 205 16.24 -14.14 12.04
N ALA A 206 16.57 -14.94 11.01
CA ALA A 206 15.59 -15.50 10.09
C ALA A 206 14.59 -16.43 10.82
N VAL A 207 15.08 -17.30 11.70
CA VAL A 207 14.22 -18.21 12.48
C VAL A 207 13.26 -17.43 13.37
N ILE A 208 13.76 -16.41 14.11
CA ILE A 208 12.89 -15.59 14.96
C ILE A 208 11.85 -14.85 14.14
N LEU A 209 12.22 -14.27 12.98
CA LEU A 209 11.27 -13.62 12.09
C LEU A 209 10.18 -14.60 11.61
N ILE A 210 10.53 -15.84 11.26
CA ILE A 210 9.56 -16.87 10.85
C ILE A 210 8.61 -17.20 12.01
N VAL A 211 9.11 -17.32 13.23
CA VAL A 211 8.28 -17.52 14.42
C VAL A 211 7.32 -16.34 14.62
N LEU A 212 7.79 -15.10 14.47
CA LEU A 212 6.95 -13.90 14.56
C LEU A 212 5.90 -13.85 13.45
N ILE A 213 6.23 -14.25 12.21
CA ILE A 213 5.24 -14.39 11.12
C ILE A 213 4.15 -15.38 11.53
N TYR A 214 4.53 -16.53 12.09
CA TYR A 214 3.55 -17.51 12.57
C TYR A 214 2.67 -16.93 13.70
N ARG A 215 3.27 -16.25 14.68
CA ARG A 215 2.57 -15.60 15.81
C ARG A 215 1.65 -14.46 15.36
N SER A 216 1.94 -13.78 14.25
CA SER A 216 1.06 -12.73 13.69
C SER A 216 -0.25 -13.29 13.13
N GLY A 217 -0.37 -14.60 12.94
CA GLY A 217 -1.53 -15.25 12.32
C GLY A 217 -1.67 -15.01 10.81
N ALA A 218 -0.77 -14.23 10.20
CA ALA A 218 -0.80 -13.88 8.77
C ALA A 218 -0.10 -14.97 7.92
N ARG A 219 -0.83 -16.03 7.57
CA ARG A 219 -0.28 -17.16 6.80
C ARG A 219 0.36 -16.76 5.46
N GLN A 220 -0.12 -15.68 4.84
CA GLN A 220 0.47 -15.15 3.60
C GLN A 220 1.95 -14.80 3.74
N GLY A 221 2.43 -14.37 4.93
CA GLY A 221 3.84 -14.13 5.17
C GLY A 221 4.68 -15.41 5.08
N LEU A 222 4.18 -16.55 5.58
CA LEU A 222 4.88 -17.84 5.44
C LEU A 222 4.94 -18.28 3.98
N LEU A 223 3.87 -18.07 3.21
CA LEU A 223 3.86 -18.38 1.76
C LEU A 223 4.85 -17.49 1.00
N ALA A 224 4.89 -16.20 1.32
CA ALA A 224 5.84 -15.26 0.72
C ALA A 224 7.30 -15.64 1.05
N PHE A 225 7.60 -16.00 2.29
CA PHE A 225 8.91 -16.52 2.69
C PHE A 225 9.27 -17.80 1.93
N ALA A 226 8.34 -18.77 1.89
CA ALA A 226 8.56 -20.03 1.18
C ALA A 226 8.85 -19.80 -0.31
N ALA A 227 8.08 -18.95 -1.00
CA ALA A 227 8.32 -18.61 -2.40
C ALA A 227 9.70 -17.96 -2.60
N GLY A 228 10.09 -17.04 -1.72
CA GLY A 228 11.40 -16.41 -1.76
C GLY A 228 12.53 -17.41 -1.58
N ILE A 229 12.50 -18.20 -0.51
CA ILE A 229 13.60 -19.13 -0.21
C ILE A 229 13.66 -20.31 -1.20
N MET A 230 12.52 -20.78 -1.69
CA MET A 230 12.48 -21.79 -2.76
C MET A 230 13.14 -21.25 -4.04
N SER A 231 12.86 -20.01 -4.45
CA SER A 231 13.52 -19.42 -5.61
C SER A 231 15.03 -19.34 -5.44
N PHE A 232 15.54 -19.06 -4.24
CA PHE A 232 16.97 -19.07 -3.95
C PHE A 232 17.58 -20.47 -4.14
N PHE A 233 16.96 -21.50 -3.57
CA PHE A 233 17.47 -22.87 -3.71
C PHE A 233 17.33 -23.42 -5.14
N ILE A 234 16.31 -23.03 -5.89
CA ILE A 234 16.20 -23.35 -7.33
C ILE A 234 17.41 -22.79 -8.09
N ILE A 235 17.78 -21.52 -7.84
CA ILE A 235 18.93 -20.89 -8.49
C ILE A 235 20.24 -21.59 -8.09
N LEU A 236 20.38 -22.00 -6.82
CA LEU A 236 21.53 -22.79 -6.36
C LEU A 236 21.59 -24.15 -7.03
N ALA A 237 20.45 -24.84 -7.17
CA ALA A 237 20.37 -26.13 -7.82
C ALA A 237 20.77 -26.04 -9.30
N PHE A 238 20.29 -25.04 -10.05
CA PHE A 238 20.73 -24.77 -11.43
C PHE A 238 22.21 -24.44 -11.53
N ARG A 239 22.78 -23.81 -10.51
CA ARG A 239 24.22 -23.56 -10.46
C ARG A 239 25.03 -24.85 -10.34
N LYS A 240 24.51 -25.86 -9.62
CA LYS A 240 25.18 -27.14 -9.44
C LYS A 240 25.08 -28.01 -10.70
N ASN A 241 23.88 -28.24 -11.20
CA ASN A 241 23.64 -28.85 -12.52
C ASN A 241 22.19 -28.61 -12.99
N LYS A 242 21.96 -28.75 -14.30
CA LYS A 242 20.66 -28.52 -14.94
C LYS A 242 19.57 -29.49 -14.42
N THR A 243 19.90 -30.76 -14.22
CA THR A 243 18.94 -31.77 -13.75
C THR A 243 18.42 -31.44 -12.35
N MET A 244 19.33 -31.09 -11.41
CA MET A 244 18.92 -30.66 -10.06
C MET A 244 18.07 -29.40 -10.10
N GLY A 245 18.40 -28.44 -10.98
CA GLY A 245 17.63 -27.22 -11.14
C GLY A 245 16.22 -27.49 -11.65
N VAL A 246 16.08 -28.35 -12.67
CA VAL A 246 14.78 -28.76 -13.20
C VAL A 246 13.98 -29.53 -12.14
N ALA A 247 14.59 -30.47 -11.42
CA ALA A 247 13.92 -31.19 -10.34
C ALA A 247 13.40 -30.27 -9.22
N ALA A 248 14.24 -29.31 -8.78
CA ALA A 248 13.85 -28.33 -7.78
C ALA A 248 12.71 -27.42 -8.27
N LEU A 249 12.75 -26.98 -9.52
CA LEU A 249 11.69 -26.18 -10.13
C LEU A 249 10.39 -26.99 -10.24
N SER A 250 10.44 -28.22 -10.73
CA SER A 250 9.27 -29.10 -10.84
C SER A 250 8.62 -29.36 -9.49
N LEU A 251 9.43 -29.67 -8.47
CA LEU A 251 8.93 -29.85 -7.10
C LEU A 251 8.25 -28.56 -6.59
N SER A 252 8.86 -27.39 -6.85
CA SER A 252 8.30 -26.11 -6.43
C SER A 252 6.99 -25.80 -7.13
N VAL A 253 6.88 -26.04 -8.44
CA VAL A 253 5.64 -25.88 -9.21
C VAL A 253 4.55 -26.81 -8.67
N THR A 254 4.90 -28.06 -8.37
CA THR A 254 3.96 -29.04 -7.77
C THR A 254 3.46 -28.56 -6.41
N LEU A 255 4.34 -28.07 -5.52
CA LEU A 255 3.96 -27.54 -4.20
C LEU A 255 3.05 -26.31 -4.32
N VAL A 256 3.34 -25.41 -5.27
CA VAL A 256 2.49 -24.23 -5.55
C VAL A 256 1.12 -24.69 -6.06
N ALA A 257 1.06 -25.65 -6.98
CA ALA A 257 -0.20 -26.19 -7.49
C ALA A 257 -1.05 -26.81 -6.35
N PHE A 258 -0.45 -27.64 -5.51
CA PHE A 258 -1.14 -28.21 -4.33
C PHE A 258 -1.58 -27.11 -3.34
N SER A 259 -0.79 -26.05 -3.18
CA SER A 259 -1.17 -24.92 -2.33
C SER A 259 -2.39 -24.19 -2.88
N ILE A 260 -2.45 -23.97 -4.19
CA ILE A 260 -3.62 -23.36 -4.86
C ILE A 260 -4.85 -24.26 -4.71
N LEU A 261 -4.72 -25.56 -4.98
CA LEU A 261 -5.83 -26.51 -4.83
C LEU A 261 -6.37 -26.54 -3.40
N GLY A 262 -5.48 -26.59 -2.40
CA GLY A 262 -5.89 -26.54 -1.00
C GLY A 262 -6.56 -25.21 -0.60
N MET A 263 -6.14 -24.09 -1.17
CA MET A 263 -6.80 -22.78 -0.99
C MET A 263 -8.20 -22.75 -1.63
N LEU A 264 -8.40 -23.48 -2.74
CA LEU A 264 -9.69 -23.60 -3.44
C LEU A 264 -10.61 -24.68 -2.83
N GLN A 265 -10.27 -25.24 -1.68
CA GLN A 265 -11.00 -26.33 -1.00
C GLN A 265 -11.01 -27.65 -1.80
N ILE A 266 -9.94 -27.91 -2.54
CA ILE A 266 -9.79 -29.12 -3.34
C ILE A 266 -8.63 -29.95 -2.80
N GLY A 267 -8.91 -31.18 -2.36
CA GLY A 267 -7.92 -32.18 -1.99
C GLY A 267 -7.45 -32.15 -0.52
N PRO A 268 -6.42 -32.95 -0.17
CA PRO A 268 -6.07 -33.26 1.23
C PRO A 268 -5.47 -32.07 2.01
N PHE A 269 -4.98 -31.05 1.32
CA PHE A 269 -4.34 -29.87 1.94
C PHE A 269 -5.33 -28.76 2.33
N GLU A 270 -6.63 -28.92 2.05
CA GLU A 270 -7.69 -27.98 2.42
C GLU A 270 -7.61 -27.60 3.91
N ARG A 271 -7.55 -28.60 4.79
CA ARG A 271 -7.51 -28.40 6.26
C ARG A 271 -6.40 -27.46 6.74
N PHE A 272 -5.27 -27.43 6.02
CA PHE A 272 -4.08 -26.63 6.39
C PHE A 272 -4.04 -25.28 5.71
N LEU A 273 -4.54 -25.17 4.48
CA LEU A 273 -4.33 -24.00 3.63
C LEU A 273 -5.58 -23.14 3.49
N TYR A 274 -6.77 -23.74 3.53
CA TYR A 274 -8.01 -22.98 3.43
C TYR A 274 -8.23 -22.08 4.65
N LYS A 275 -8.64 -20.85 4.36
CA LYS A 275 -9.21 -19.90 5.32
C LYS A 275 -10.36 -19.15 4.65
N PRO A 276 -11.41 -18.73 5.40
CA PRO A 276 -12.46 -17.86 4.87
C PRO A 276 -11.94 -16.58 4.18
N SER A 277 -10.77 -16.10 4.63
CA SER A 277 -10.09 -14.95 4.00
C SER A 277 -9.61 -15.20 2.56
N VAL A 278 -9.52 -16.46 2.10
CA VAL A 278 -9.20 -16.77 0.69
C VAL A 278 -10.44 -16.56 -0.17
N THR A 279 -11.59 -17.11 0.28
CA THR A 279 -12.86 -16.95 -0.44
C THR A 279 -13.25 -15.48 -0.58
N VAL A 280 -13.08 -14.71 0.48
CA VAL A 280 -13.41 -13.26 0.45
C VAL A 280 -12.57 -12.49 -0.57
N ARG A 281 -11.31 -12.91 -0.80
CA ARG A 281 -10.47 -12.29 -1.84
C ARG A 281 -10.98 -12.58 -3.25
N GLY A 282 -11.60 -13.74 -3.48
CA GLY A 282 -12.26 -14.04 -4.75
C GLY A 282 -13.30 -13.01 -5.13
N PHE A 283 -14.12 -12.55 -4.18
CA PHE A 283 -15.07 -11.45 -4.40
C PHE A 283 -14.38 -10.12 -4.71
N TYR A 284 -13.27 -9.82 -4.02
CA TYR A 284 -12.49 -8.61 -4.31
C TYR A 284 -11.91 -8.64 -5.73
N TRP A 285 -11.36 -9.78 -6.15
CA TRP A 285 -10.81 -9.91 -7.50
C TRP A 285 -11.88 -9.77 -8.58
N LYS A 286 -13.05 -10.41 -8.39
CA LYS A 286 -14.18 -10.28 -9.31
C LYS A 286 -14.63 -8.82 -9.43
N ALA A 287 -14.86 -8.13 -8.31
CA ALA A 287 -15.22 -6.71 -8.32
C ALA A 287 -14.16 -5.87 -9.06
N GLY A 288 -12.86 -6.12 -8.84
CA GLY A 288 -11.79 -5.42 -9.55
C GLY A 288 -11.76 -5.70 -11.06
N ILE A 289 -12.07 -6.92 -11.47
CA ILE A 289 -12.18 -7.28 -12.89
C ILE A 289 -13.38 -6.59 -13.55
N GLU A 290 -14.54 -6.52 -12.88
CA GLU A 290 -15.71 -5.81 -13.42
C GLU A 290 -15.44 -4.29 -13.51
N MET A 291 -14.78 -3.68 -12.49
CA MET A 291 -14.33 -2.29 -12.57
C MET A 291 -13.45 -2.03 -13.81
N PHE A 292 -12.53 -2.97 -14.10
CA PHE A 292 -11.66 -2.88 -15.29
C PHE A 292 -12.45 -3.04 -16.59
N LYS A 293 -13.41 -3.97 -16.66
CA LYS A 293 -14.24 -4.17 -17.87
C LYS A 293 -15.04 -2.92 -18.22
N ASP A 294 -15.61 -2.26 -17.21
CA ASP A 294 -16.40 -1.05 -17.41
C ASP A 294 -15.53 0.20 -17.71
N ASN A 295 -14.29 0.21 -17.23
CA ASN A 295 -13.36 1.33 -17.38
C ASN A 295 -11.99 0.85 -17.91
N PRO A 296 -11.90 0.30 -19.12
CA PRO A 296 -10.73 -0.46 -19.57
C PRO A 296 -9.48 0.40 -19.84
N ILE A 297 -9.61 1.67 -20.18
CA ILE A 297 -8.48 2.52 -20.60
C ILE A 297 -7.79 3.16 -19.40
N LEU A 298 -8.52 3.88 -18.56
CA LEU A 298 -8.00 4.68 -17.45
C LEU A 298 -8.38 4.11 -16.05
N GLY A 299 -9.19 3.04 -16.02
CA GLY A 299 -9.71 2.53 -14.77
C GLY A 299 -10.62 3.53 -14.05
N ILE A 300 -10.89 3.25 -12.78
CA ILE A 300 -11.75 4.08 -11.93
C ILE A 300 -11.01 5.22 -11.19
N GLY A 301 -9.71 5.40 -11.43
CA GLY A 301 -8.85 6.37 -10.77
C GLY A 301 -7.96 5.75 -9.68
N MET A 302 -6.74 6.31 -9.52
CA MET A 302 -5.76 5.80 -8.57
C MET A 302 -6.30 5.80 -7.14
N ASP A 303 -6.05 4.69 -6.43
CA ASP A 303 -6.42 4.42 -5.03
C ASP A 303 -7.91 4.57 -4.70
N ARG A 304 -8.80 4.50 -5.73
CA ARG A 304 -10.25 4.67 -5.59
C ARG A 304 -11.06 3.38 -5.53
N TYR A 305 -10.42 2.22 -5.44
CA TYR A 305 -11.08 0.92 -5.43
C TYR A 305 -12.21 0.84 -4.40
N GLY A 306 -11.99 1.29 -3.17
CA GLY A 306 -12.98 1.27 -2.10
C GLY A 306 -14.24 2.08 -2.38
N TYR A 307 -14.12 3.17 -3.15
CA TYR A 307 -15.26 4.01 -3.55
C TYR A 307 -16.19 3.36 -4.57
N TYR A 308 -15.74 2.28 -5.19
CA TYR A 308 -16.49 1.54 -6.22
C TYR A 308 -16.84 0.13 -5.77
N PHE A 309 -16.19 -0.43 -4.75
CA PHE A 309 -16.36 -1.83 -4.36
C PHE A 309 -17.81 -2.19 -4.06
N ASN A 310 -18.55 -1.35 -3.34
CA ASN A 310 -19.94 -1.60 -2.98
C ASN A 310 -20.89 -1.70 -4.19
N GLN A 311 -20.57 -1.00 -5.28
CA GLN A 311 -21.31 -1.05 -6.53
C GLN A 311 -21.04 -2.33 -7.32
N TYR A 312 -19.79 -2.82 -7.30
CA TYR A 312 -19.32 -3.93 -8.12
C TYR A 312 -19.26 -5.27 -7.40
N ARG A 313 -19.51 -5.30 -6.09
CA ARG A 313 -19.54 -6.56 -5.33
C ARG A 313 -20.76 -7.41 -5.71
N GLU A 314 -20.55 -8.72 -5.85
CA GLU A 314 -21.65 -9.68 -6.08
C GLU A 314 -22.59 -9.73 -4.87
N VAL A 315 -23.87 -10.06 -5.12
CA VAL A 315 -24.92 -10.14 -4.06
C VAL A 315 -24.58 -11.16 -2.97
N GLU A 316 -23.87 -12.22 -3.29
CA GLU A 316 -23.43 -13.24 -2.34
C GLU A 316 -22.48 -12.68 -1.28
N TYR A 317 -21.75 -11.61 -1.60
CA TYR A 317 -20.83 -10.99 -0.66
C TYR A 317 -21.54 -10.39 0.55
N PRO A 318 -22.49 -9.42 0.41
CA PRO A 318 -23.23 -8.89 1.55
C PRO A 318 -24.09 -9.95 2.25
N LEU A 319 -24.61 -10.95 1.57
CA LEU A 319 -25.35 -12.06 2.17
C LEU A 319 -24.46 -12.89 3.12
N ARG A 320 -23.21 -13.11 2.73
CA ARG A 320 -22.27 -13.97 3.47
C ARG A 320 -21.54 -13.25 4.59
N TYR A 321 -21.15 -11.99 4.37
CA TYR A 321 -20.27 -11.24 5.28
C TYR A 321 -20.98 -10.07 5.98
N GLY A 322 -22.12 -9.66 5.51
CA GLY A 322 -22.87 -8.48 5.96
C GLY A 322 -22.76 -7.33 4.97
N PHE A 323 -23.86 -6.57 4.85
CA PHE A 323 -23.93 -5.46 3.90
C PHE A 323 -23.01 -4.27 4.28
N GLU A 324 -22.63 -4.17 5.56
CA GLU A 324 -21.73 -3.12 6.07
C GLU A 324 -20.26 -3.41 5.81
N ILE A 325 -19.91 -4.67 5.49
CA ILE A 325 -18.52 -5.06 5.25
C ILE A 325 -18.13 -4.63 3.84
N THR A 326 -17.07 -3.86 3.73
CA THR A 326 -16.55 -3.35 2.46
C THR A 326 -15.07 -3.71 2.30
N SER A 327 -14.53 -3.49 1.09
CA SER A 327 -13.09 -3.61 0.83
C SER A 327 -12.57 -2.35 0.16
N SER A 328 -11.48 -1.83 0.69
CA SER A 328 -10.80 -0.66 0.12
C SER A 328 -9.77 -1.02 -0.96
N ASN A 329 -9.58 -2.32 -1.27
CA ASN A 329 -8.54 -2.76 -2.20
C ASN A 329 -8.85 -4.17 -2.76
N ALA A 330 -8.34 -4.48 -3.95
CA ALA A 330 -8.48 -5.79 -4.58
C ALA A 330 -7.72 -6.93 -3.86
N HIS A 331 -6.85 -6.66 -2.89
CA HIS A 331 -5.94 -7.64 -2.28
C HIS A 331 -5.10 -8.43 -3.31
N ASN A 332 -4.80 -7.80 -4.42
CA ASN A 332 -3.90 -8.25 -5.48
C ASN A 332 -3.44 -7.01 -6.24
N THR A 333 -2.14 -6.71 -6.17
CA THR A 333 -1.58 -5.47 -6.72
C THR A 333 -1.76 -5.37 -8.24
N PHE A 334 -1.70 -6.48 -8.97
CA PHE A 334 -1.91 -6.46 -10.42
C PHE A 334 -3.37 -6.14 -10.77
N ILE A 335 -4.33 -6.85 -10.16
CA ILE A 335 -5.76 -6.56 -10.36
C ILE A 335 -6.07 -5.12 -9.93
N GLN A 336 -5.48 -4.65 -8.83
CA GLN A 336 -5.63 -3.28 -8.35
C GLN A 336 -5.21 -2.27 -9.42
N PHE A 337 -4.04 -2.44 -10.06
CA PHE A 337 -3.59 -1.50 -11.10
C PHE A 337 -4.45 -1.53 -12.36
N PHE A 338 -4.94 -2.71 -12.77
CA PHE A 338 -5.89 -2.79 -13.88
C PHE A 338 -7.24 -2.15 -13.52
N ALA A 339 -7.79 -2.41 -12.33
CA ALA A 339 -9.05 -1.83 -11.90
C ALA A 339 -8.98 -0.30 -11.78
N THR A 340 -7.92 0.21 -11.14
CA THR A 340 -7.80 1.65 -10.81
C THR A 340 -7.12 2.49 -11.88
N GLY A 341 -6.37 1.88 -12.80
CA GLY A 341 -5.62 2.59 -13.83
C GLY A 341 -5.80 2.05 -15.25
N GLY A 342 -6.72 1.10 -15.42
CA GLY A 342 -7.01 0.51 -16.71
C GLY A 342 -5.81 -0.21 -17.34
N ILE A 343 -5.87 -0.41 -18.65
CA ILE A 343 -4.79 -1.04 -19.42
C ILE A 343 -3.51 -0.19 -19.37
N LEU A 344 -3.64 1.13 -19.28
CA LEU A 344 -2.51 2.05 -19.31
C LEU A 344 -1.58 1.81 -18.11
N LEU A 345 -2.11 1.83 -16.89
CA LEU A 345 -1.32 1.64 -15.68
C LEU A 345 -1.00 0.15 -15.45
N GLY A 346 -1.95 -0.75 -15.70
CA GLY A 346 -1.77 -2.19 -15.54
C GLY A 346 -0.64 -2.73 -16.43
N ILE A 347 -0.63 -2.37 -17.73
CA ILE A 347 0.43 -2.79 -18.66
C ILE A 347 1.77 -2.14 -18.31
N SER A 348 1.80 -0.87 -17.91
CA SER A 348 3.05 -0.21 -17.54
C SER A 348 3.71 -0.86 -16.31
N TYR A 349 2.92 -1.26 -15.30
CA TYR A 349 3.42 -2.00 -14.14
C TYR A 349 3.88 -3.42 -14.52
N LEU A 350 3.13 -4.13 -15.34
CA LEU A 350 3.52 -5.44 -15.84
C LEU A 350 4.84 -5.36 -16.64
N ALA A 351 4.98 -4.38 -17.54
CA ALA A 351 6.20 -4.15 -18.32
C ALA A 351 7.42 -3.88 -17.41
N LEU A 352 7.25 -3.11 -16.33
CA LEU A 352 8.30 -2.87 -15.35
C LEU A 352 8.78 -4.20 -14.71
N ASN A 353 7.84 -5.04 -14.27
CA ASN A 353 8.17 -6.32 -13.66
C ASN A 353 8.82 -7.31 -14.64
N LEU A 354 8.31 -7.38 -15.87
CA LEU A 354 8.93 -8.21 -16.93
C LEU A 354 10.34 -7.73 -17.29
N PHE A 355 10.58 -6.41 -17.24
CA PHE A 355 11.93 -5.88 -17.43
C PHE A 355 12.89 -6.27 -16.31
N ILE A 356 12.46 -6.27 -15.06
CA ILE A 356 13.27 -6.75 -13.92
C ILE A 356 13.61 -8.23 -14.10
N ILE A 357 12.63 -9.05 -14.49
CA ILE A 357 12.85 -10.48 -14.79
C ILE A 357 13.84 -10.66 -15.94
N LYS A 358 13.71 -9.88 -17.03
CA LYS A 358 14.67 -9.87 -18.13
C LYS A 358 16.08 -9.55 -17.63
N CYS A 359 16.25 -8.51 -16.81
CA CYS A 359 17.55 -8.16 -16.22
C CYS A 359 18.12 -9.30 -15.37
N ALA A 360 17.28 -9.99 -14.59
CA ALA A 360 17.71 -11.13 -13.79
C ALA A 360 18.16 -12.31 -14.67
N ILE A 361 17.42 -12.65 -15.72
CA ILE A 361 17.78 -13.69 -16.67
C ILE A 361 19.12 -13.37 -17.34
N VAL A 362 19.30 -12.16 -17.84
CA VAL A 362 20.55 -11.70 -18.47
C VAL A 362 21.73 -11.83 -17.50
N PHE A 363 21.54 -11.38 -16.25
CA PHE A 363 22.59 -11.49 -15.24
C PHE A 363 22.98 -12.96 -14.96
N PHE A 364 22.01 -13.84 -14.74
CA PHE A 364 22.27 -15.25 -14.44
C PHE A 364 22.89 -16.02 -15.61
N ARG A 365 22.62 -15.62 -16.85
CA ARG A 365 23.25 -16.22 -18.05
C ARG A 365 24.72 -15.80 -18.19
N ASN A 366 25.05 -14.57 -17.85
CA ASN A 366 26.36 -13.97 -18.13
C ASN A 366 27.30 -13.95 -16.92
N ASN A 367 26.85 -14.40 -15.73
CA ASN A 367 27.66 -14.30 -14.52
C ASN A 367 27.65 -15.62 -13.71
N ASN A 368 28.83 -16.23 -13.59
CA ASN A 368 29.07 -17.41 -12.75
C ASN A 368 29.94 -17.13 -11.52
N GLY A 369 30.35 -15.88 -11.30
CA GLY A 369 31.21 -15.45 -10.21
C GLY A 369 30.53 -15.40 -8.83
N PRO A 370 31.25 -14.98 -7.78
CA PRO A 370 30.75 -14.94 -6.41
C PRO A 370 29.53 -13.99 -6.25
N ASN A 371 29.45 -12.94 -7.04
CA ASN A 371 28.34 -11.99 -7.06
C ASN A 371 26.99 -12.64 -7.41
N ARG A 372 27.00 -13.83 -8.04
CA ARG A 372 25.79 -14.58 -8.38
C ARG A 372 24.93 -14.93 -7.15
N LEU A 373 25.56 -15.26 -6.01
CA LEU A 373 24.85 -15.58 -4.77
C LEU A 373 24.16 -14.35 -4.18
N VAL A 374 24.87 -13.22 -4.17
CA VAL A 374 24.31 -11.95 -3.68
C VAL A 374 23.13 -11.52 -4.55
N PHE A 375 23.28 -11.61 -5.86
CA PHE A 375 22.20 -11.30 -6.81
C PHE A 375 21.01 -12.26 -6.64
N ALA A 376 21.26 -13.55 -6.45
CA ALA A 376 20.22 -14.55 -6.20
C ALA A 376 19.45 -14.25 -4.92
N SER A 377 20.12 -13.83 -3.84
CA SER A 377 19.49 -13.43 -2.60
C SER A 377 18.53 -12.24 -2.79
N ILE A 378 18.97 -11.19 -3.50
CA ILE A 378 18.15 -10.00 -3.78
C ILE A 378 16.96 -10.38 -4.67
N PHE A 379 17.17 -11.21 -5.70
CA PHE A 379 16.10 -11.69 -6.57
C PHE A 379 15.07 -12.52 -5.81
N SER A 380 15.52 -13.38 -4.90
CA SER A 380 14.64 -14.21 -4.08
C SER A 380 13.79 -13.40 -3.11
N ALA A 381 14.35 -12.33 -2.53
CA ALA A 381 13.60 -11.38 -1.73
C ALA A 381 12.57 -10.59 -2.57
N TRP A 382 12.91 -10.26 -3.81
CA TRP A 382 11.98 -9.64 -4.75
C TRP A 382 10.85 -10.61 -5.14
N VAL A 383 11.12 -11.91 -5.30
CA VAL A 383 10.09 -12.94 -5.48
C VAL A 383 9.19 -13.05 -4.24
N SER A 384 9.76 -13.00 -3.02
CA SER A 384 8.98 -12.97 -1.77
C SER A 384 8.02 -11.78 -1.72
N PHE A 385 8.48 -10.58 -2.12
CA PHE A 385 7.63 -9.40 -2.24
C PHE A 385 6.48 -9.64 -3.23
N HIS A 386 6.73 -10.19 -4.41
CA HIS A 386 5.66 -10.43 -5.40
C HIS A 386 4.70 -11.54 -5.01
N ALA A 387 5.17 -12.59 -4.33
CA ALA A 387 4.29 -13.63 -3.79
C ALA A 387 3.26 -13.05 -2.80
N GLN A 388 3.67 -12.08 -1.99
CA GLN A 388 2.74 -11.35 -1.12
C GLN A 388 1.83 -10.41 -1.92
N SER A 389 2.34 -9.71 -2.94
CA SER A 389 1.57 -8.75 -3.75
C SER A 389 0.43 -9.38 -4.55
N LEU A 390 0.49 -10.70 -4.81
CA LEU A 390 -0.58 -11.46 -5.47
C LEU A 390 -1.79 -11.72 -4.56
N VAL A 391 -1.63 -11.62 -3.24
CA VAL A 391 -2.68 -12.01 -2.28
C VAL A 391 -2.92 -10.97 -1.19
N SER A 392 -2.34 -9.77 -1.30
CA SER A 392 -2.44 -8.74 -0.28
C SER A 392 -2.52 -7.32 -0.86
N ILE A 393 -2.81 -6.39 0.02
CA ILE A 393 -2.89 -4.96 -0.24
C ILE A 393 -1.47 -4.40 -0.43
N ASP A 394 -1.32 -3.46 -1.34
CA ASP A 394 -0.11 -2.64 -1.44
C ASP A 394 -0.07 -1.60 -0.31
N ASN A 395 1.09 -1.48 0.33
CA ASN A 395 1.35 -0.55 1.44
C ASN A 395 2.78 -0.03 1.32
N LEU A 396 3.02 1.26 1.59
CA LEU A 396 4.32 1.90 1.38
C LEU A 396 5.47 1.19 2.08
N GLY A 397 5.26 0.70 3.32
CA GLY A 397 6.27 -0.03 4.08
C GLY A 397 6.65 -1.39 3.48
N VAL A 398 5.77 -1.97 2.67
CA VAL A 398 6.01 -3.20 1.90
C VAL A 398 6.53 -2.87 0.50
N SER A 399 5.89 -1.91 -0.19
CA SER A 399 6.21 -1.54 -1.58
C SER A 399 7.66 -1.07 -1.74
N ILE A 400 8.19 -0.31 -0.79
CA ILE A 400 9.57 0.21 -0.82
C ILE A 400 10.60 -0.91 -1.06
N TRP A 401 10.35 -2.14 -0.54
CA TRP A 401 11.20 -3.29 -0.79
C TRP A 401 11.21 -3.71 -2.25
N GLY A 402 10.02 -3.87 -2.85
CA GLY A 402 9.91 -4.27 -4.26
C GLY A 402 10.61 -3.31 -5.20
N TRP A 403 10.50 -1.99 -4.93
CA TRP A 403 11.10 -0.96 -5.75
C TRP A 403 12.62 -0.85 -5.56
N ILE A 404 13.14 -0.90 -4.33
CA ILE A 404 14.60 -0.89 -4.08
C ILE A 404 15.25 -2.16 -4.63
N LEU A 405 14.68 -3.34 -4.33
CA LEU A 405 15.20 -4.62 -4.80
C LEU A 405 15.18 -4.71 -6.32
N GLY A 406 14.04 -4.34 -6.96
CA GLY A 406 13.90 -4.34 -8.41
C GLY A 406 14.89 -3.38 -9.10
N GLY A 407 15.01 -2.16 -8.60
CA GLY A 407 15.99 -1.19 -9.09
C GLY A 407 17.43 -1.70 -8.95
N THR A 408 17.76 -2.27 -7.80
CA THR A 408 19.08 -2.87 -7.54
C THR A 408 19.40 -4.00 -8.53
N LEU A 409 18.46 -4.92 -8.77
CA LEU A 409 18.61 -6.01 -9.74
C LEU A 409 18.90 -5.48 -11.15
N CYS A 410 18.11 -4.51 -11.61
CA CYS A 410 18.36 -3.89 -12.92
C CYS A 410 19.73 -3.23 -13.00
N GLY A 411 20.09 -2.43 -11.99
CA GLY A 411 21.36 -1.72 -11.95
C GLY A 411 22.59 -2.62 -11.92
N LEU A 412 22.54 -3.72 -11.13
CA LEU A 412 23.60 -4.70 -11.06
C LEU A 412 23.75 -5.48 -12.39
N SER A 413 22.63 -5.80 -13.05
CA SER A 413 22.63 -6.50 -14.34
C SER A 413 23.20 -5.63 -15.46
N ILE A 414 22.77 -4.37 -15.57
CA ILE A 414 23.22 -3.42 -16.57
C ILE A 414 24.71 -3.13 -16.41
N ALA A 415 25.17 -2.85 -15.19
CA ALA A 415 26.59 -2.59 -14.92
C ALA A 415 27.49 -3.77 -15.24
N ASN A 416 27.01 -5.00 -15.03
CA ASN A 416 27.76 -6.21 -15.37
C ASN A 416 27.86 -6.43 -16.90
N SER A 417 26.85 -6.00 -17.67
CA SER A 417 26.82 -6.16 -19.13
C SER A 417 27.69 -5.13 -19.88
N SER A 418 27.87 -3.93 -19.30
CA SER A 418 28.61 -2.83 -19.94
C SER A 418 30.13 -2.90 -19.77
N ASN A 419 30.67 -3.95 -19.17
CA ASN A 419 32.11 -4.07 -18.88
C ASN A 419 32.69 -2.78 -18.26
N GLU A 420 32.03 -2.15 -17.33
CA GLU A 420 32.51 -0.97 -16.59
C GLU A 420 33.78 -1.24 -15.75
N GLN A 421 34.68 -2.12 -16.24
CA GLN A 421 36.06 -2.21 -15.80
C GLN A 421 36.97 -1.22 -16.54
N SER A 422 36.47 -0.44 -17.49
CA SER A 422 37.25 0.63 -18.10
C SER A 422 37.40 1.77 -17.09
N SER A 423 38.55 1.78 -16.48
CA SER A 423 39.16 2.80 -15.64
C SER A 423 39.26 4.17 -16.36
N GLY A 424 38.14 4.79 -16.60
CA GLY A 424 38.08 6.22 -16.88
C GLY A 424 38.15 6.96 -15.55
N SER A 425 39.27 7.58 -15.23
CA SER A 425 39.44 8.47 -14.10
C SER A 425 38.29 9.47 -14.08
N PRO A 426 37.45 9.52 -13.06
CA PRO A 426 36.40 10.54 -12.97
C PRO A 426 37.11 11.88 -12.76
N LYS A 427 37.01 12.79 -13.74
CA LYS A 427 37.40 14.18 -13.57
C LYS A 427 36.74 14.67 -12.28
N LYS A 428 37.55 15.29 -11.41
CA LYS A 428 37.11 15.98 -10.19
C LYS A 428 35.89 16.85 -10.50
N GLN A 429 34.69 16.37 -10.24
CA GLN A 429 33.54 17.25 -10.22
C GLN A 429 33.52 17.96 -8.87
N LEU A 430 33.83 19.26 -8.90
CA LEU A 430 33.55 20.18 -7.80
C LEU A 430 32.14 19.93 -7.26
N ILE A 431 31.94 20.11 -5.94
CA ILE A 431 30.62 20.11 -5.33
C ILE A 431 29.82 21.15 -6.10
N ASN A 432 28.96 20.66 -6.98
CA ASN A 432 28.32 21.53 -7.94
C ASN A 432 27.17 22.19 -7.20
N LEU A 433 27.22 23.48 -6.93
CA LEU A 433 26.09 24.29 -6.46
C LEU A 433 24.79 23.95 -7.21
N LYS A 434 24.91 23.58 -8.51
CA LYS A 434 23.81 23.04 -9.30
C LYS A 434 23.19 21.76 -8.72
N GLN A 435 23.98 20.78 -8.23
CA GLN A 435 23.46 19.54 -7.65
C GLN A 435 22.64 19.82 -6.38
N THR A 436 23.14 20.69 -5.51
CA THR A 436 22.45 21.10 -4.28
C THR A 436 21.15 21.83 -4.61
N GLY A 437 21.16 22.73 -5.61
CA GLY A 437 19.95 23.41 -6.06
C GLY A 437 18.90 22.44 -6.62
N PHE A 438 19.31 21.48 -7.45
CA PHE A 438 18.40 20.45 -7.99
C PHE A 438 17.85 19.49 -6.93
N SER A 439 18.50 19.33 -5.78
CA SER A 439 17.96 18.62 -4.63
C SER A 439 17.07 19.52 -3.77
N ALA A 440 17.52 20.72 -3.49
CA ALA A 440 16.86 21.62 -2.54
C ALA A 440 15.50 22.13 -3.03
N ILE A 441 15.37 22.52 -4.29
CA ILE A 441 14.12 23.07 -4.83
C ILE A 441 12.96 22.05 -4.76
N PRO A 442 13.06 20.83 -5.30
CA PRO A 442 11.98 19.84 -5.17
C PRO A 442 11.68 19.50 -3.71
N THR A 443 12.72 19.39 -2.87
CA THR A 443 12.54 19.08 -1.45
C THR A 443 11.79 20.19 -0.72
N LEU A 444 12.09 21.46 -0.98
CA LEU A 444 11.36 22.60 -0.39
C LEU A 444 9.89 22.62 -0.83
N LEU A 445 9.60 22.38 -2.11
CA LEU A 445 8.23 22.32 -2.62
C LEU A 445 7.44 21.18 -1.96
N ILE A 446 8.02 20.00 -1.85
CA ILE A 446 7.39 18.86 -1.16
C ILE A 446 7.26 19.14 0.34
N SER A 447 8.25 19.80 0.98
CA SER A 447 8.16 20.15 2.40
C SER A 447 6.98 21.06 2.72
N LEU A 448 6.64 22.00 1.84
CA LEU A 448 5.46 22.84 2.01
C LEU A 448 4.17 22.01 2.02
N ILE A 449 4.04 21.06 1.11
CA ILE A 449 2.89 20.14 1.07
C ILE A 449 2.84 19.29 2.35
N VAL A 450 3.97 18.72 2.75
CA VAL A 450 4.09 17.86 3.93
C VAL A 450 3.74 18.63 5.21
N VAL A 451 4.13 19.90 5.35
CA VAL A 451 3.76 20.73 6.52
C VAL A 451 2.24 20.85 6.66
N PHE A 452 1.51 21.11 5.57
CA PHE A 452 0.04 21.15 5.62
C PHE A 452 -0.58 19.79 5.95
N GLN A 453 -0.03 18.70 5.42
CA GLN A 453 -0.50 17.35 5.75
C GLN A 453 -0.25 17.01 7.23
N ILE A 454 0.93 17.34 7.77
CA ILE A 454 1.23 17.16 9.21
C ILE A 454 0.24 17.94 10.07
N GLN A 455 -0.04 19.21 9.71
CA GLN A 455 -1.01 20.02 10.44
C GLN A 455 -2.42 19.40 10.37
N GLY A 456 -2.83 18.89 9.20
CA GLY A 456 -4.11 18.22 9.03
C GLY A 456 -4.24 16.98 9.92
N GLU A 457 -3.26 16.10 9.88
CA GLU A 457 -3.22 14.88 10.70
C GLU A 457 -3.21 15.18 12.21
N ALA A 458 -2.36 16.13 12.64
CA ALA A 458 -2.26 16.50 14.05
C ALA A 458 -3.56 17.15 14.57
N ARG A 459 -4.18 18.05 13.78
CA ARG A 459 -5.46 18.66 14.13
C ARG A 459 -6.59 17.64 14.18
N THR A 460 -6.62 16.70 13.24
CA THR A 460 -7.61 15.62 13.23
C THR A 460 -7.43 14.70 14.44
N PHE A 461 -6.21 14.38 14.81
CA PHE A 461 -5.92 13.63 16.04
C PHE A 461 -6.41 14.37 17.29
N GLN A 462 -6.12 15.68 17.40
CA GLN A 462 -6.59 16.52 18.50
C GLN A 462 -8.12 16.66 18.53
N ALA A 463 -8.76 16.67 17.37
CA ALA A 463 -10.22 16.77 17.25
C ALA A 463 -10.95 15.56 17.81
N GLY A 464 -10.30 14.41 17.94
CA GLY A 464 -10.76 13.15 18.52
C GLY A 464 -12.21 12.77 18.17
N ALA A 465 -12.44 11.60 17.63
CA ALA A 465 -13.79 11.22 17.17
C ALA A 465 -14.80 11.02 18.32
N ASP A 466 -14.32 10.78 19.54
CA ASP A 466 -15.15 10.26 20.65
C ASP A 466 -15.32 11.25 21.82
N PHE A 467 -14.84 12.48 21.67
CA PHE A 467 -15.03 13.50 22.71
C PHE A 467 -16.46 14.05 22.64
N ILE A 468 -17.26 13.77 23.66
CA ILE A 468 -18.58 14.38 23.83
C ILE A 468 -18.46 15.52 24.86
N PRO A 469 -18.65 16.78 24.45
CA PRO A 469 -18.57 17.91 25.36
C PRO A 469 -19.63 17.82 26.47
N GLN A 470 -19.22 18.06 27.71
CA GLN A 470 -20.14 17.94 28.88
C GLN A 470 -20.71 19.28 29.36
N ASN A 471 -20.17 20.40 28.88
CA ASN A 471 -20.66 21.76 29.26
C ASN A 471 -20.47 22.75 28.11
N ASN A 472 -21.09 23.94 28.19
CA ASN A 472 -21.06 24.94 27.12
C ASN A 472 -19.64 25.40 26.73
N GLN A 473 -18.73 25.55 27.69
CA GLN A 473 -17.37 25.96 27.41
C GLN A 473 -16.60 24.87 26.65
N SER A 474 -16.78 23.61 27.02
CA SER A 474 -16.19 22.47 26.31
C SER A 474 -16.80 22.27 24.91
N VAL A 475 -18.07 22.61 24.71
CA VAL A 475 -18.74 22.62 23.39
C VAL A 475 -18.08 23.66 22.49
N GLN A 476 -17.86 24.89 22.95
CA GLN A 476 -17.21 25.93 22.15
C GLN A 476 -15.79 25.55 21.75
N LEU A 477 -14.99 25.08 22.70
CA LEU A 477 -13.62 24.63 22.42
C LEU A 477 -13.62 23.47 21.41
N PHE A 478 -14.52 22.51 21.56
CA PHE A 478 -14.67 21.40 20.62
C PHE A 478 -15.02 21.90 19.22
N GLN A 479 -15.99 22.80 19.08
CA GLN A 479 -16.36 23.41 17.80
C GLN A 479 -15.20 24.17 17.14
N GLU A 480 -14.40 24.91 17.92
CA GLU A 480 -13.22 25.59 17.40
C GLU A 480 -12.19 24.61 16.84
N VAL A 481 -11.94 23.49 17.52
CA VAL A 481 -11.03 22.45 17.05
C VAL A 481 -11.55 21.84 15.76
N GLN A 482 -12.85 21.50 15.67
CA GLN A 482 -13.46 20.97 14.44
C GLN A 482 -13.34 21.98 13.27
N SER A 483 -13.61 23.26 13.52
CA SER A 483 -13.45 24.31 12.51
C SER A 483 -12.00 24.46 12.03
N LYS A 484 -11.00 24.32 12.92
CA LYS A 484 -9.58 24.31 12.54
C LYS A 484 -9.26 23.13 11.61
N VAL A 485 -9.85 21.94 11.84
CA VAL A 485 -9.70 20.80 10.93
C VAL A 485 -10.27 21.14 9.55
N ILE A 486 -11.51 21.59 9.47
CA ILE A 486 -12.20 21.91 8.22
C ILE A 486 -11.42 22.91 7.36
N ASN A 487 -10.82 23.92 8.01
CA ASN A 487 -10.11 25.02 7.34
C ASN A 487 -8.62 24.72 7.09
N THR A 488 -8.14 23.51 7.39
CA THR A 488 -6.74 23.14 7.10
C THR A 488 -6.55 22.89 5.61
N PRO A 489 -5.58 23.52 4.94
CA PRO A 489 -5.28 23.25 3.53
C PRO A 489 -4.85 21.79 3.32
N LEU A 490 -5.23 21.23 2.18
CA LEU A 490 -4.86 19.85 1.75
C LEU A 490 -5.26 18.74 2.73
N ILE A 491 -6.19 19.02 3.64
CA ILE A 491 -6.71 18.00 4.54
C ILE A 491 -7.53 16.96 3.76
N ASP A 492 -7.49 15.72 4.25
CA ASP A 492 -8.26 14.64 3.66
C ASP A 492 -9.79 14.92 3.74
N PRO A 493 -10.54 14.73 2.66
CA PRO A 493 -11.98 14.95 2.63
C PRO A 493 -12.74 14.16 3.70
N ASN A 494 -12.31 12.97 4.07
CA ASN A 494 -12.97 12.16 5.10
C ASN A 494 -12.79 12.76 6.51
N TYR A 495 -11.62 13.33 6.82
CA TYR A 495 -11.43 14.05 8.08
C TYR A 495 -12.27 15.32 8.13
N ARG A 496 -12.34 16.04 7.01
CA ARG A 496 -13.15 17.24 6.86
C ARG A 496 -14.63 16.94 7.03
N LEU A 497 -15.12 15.83 6.46
CA LEU A 497 -16.50 15.36 6.60
C LEU A 497 -16.85 15.06 8.05
N ARG A 498 -16.03 14.24 8.72
CA ARG A 498 -16.25 13.88 10.14
C ARG A 498 -16.31 15.12 11.05
N SER A 499 -15.44 16.09 10.82
CA SER A 499 -15.44 17.34 11.57
C SER A 499 -16.71 18.17 11.28
N ALA A 500 -17.20 18.17 10.05
CA ALA A 500 -18.45 18.82 9.68
C ALA A 500 -19.67 18.17 10.37
N GLU A 501 -19.73 16.84 10.42
CA GLU A 501 -20.77 16.11 11.17
C GLU A 501 -20.74 16.45 12.66
N ASN A 502 -19.55 16.57 13.25
CA ASN A 502 -19.41 16.98 14.65
C ASN A 502 -19.91 18.42 14.90
N LEU A 503 -19.72 19.34 13.95
CA LEU A 503 -20.27 20.70 14.03
C LEU A 503 -21.80 20.68 13.98
N ILE A 504 -22.41 19.89 13.09
CA ILE A 504 -23.87 19.73 13.04
C ILE A 504 -24.39 19.19 14.37
N ARG A 505 -23.78 18.14 14.91
CA ARG A 505 -24.17 17.52 16.20
C ARG A 505 -24.10 18.48 17.40
N THR A 506 -23.25 19.49 17.31
CA THR A 506 -23.05 20.48 18.40
C THR A 506 -23.71 21.84 18.14
N GLY A 507 -24.56 21.95 17.10
CA GLY A 507 -25.40 23.13 16.86
C GLY A 507 -24.86 24.11 15.82
N ARG A 508 -23.64 23.92 15.25
CA ARG A 508 -23.13 24.74 14.12
C ARG A 508 -23.55 24.12 12.78
N THR A 509 -24.86 23.99 12.60
CA THR A 509 -25.47 23.24 11.50
C THR A 509 -25.14 23.81 10.14
N ASP A 510 -25.26 25.14 9.94
CA ASP A 510 -25.04 25.78 8.64
C ASP A 510 -23.60 25.60 8.16
N GLU A 511 -22.63 25.76 9.07
CA GLU A 511 -21.21 25.57 8.75
C GLU A 511 -20.92 24.12 8.35
N GLY A 512 -21.36 23.14 9.17
CA GLY A 512 -21.17 21.73 8.90
C GLY A 512 -21.84 21.31 7.59
N LEU A 513 -23.08 21.72 7.37
CA LEU A 513 -23.87 21.40 6.17
C LEU A 513 -23.22 22.00 4.91
N GLY A 514 -22.72 23.24 4.99
CA GLY A 514 -22.00 23.90 3.89
C GLY A 514 -20.78 23.08 3.47
N VAL A 515 -20.02 22.56 4.43
CA VAL A 515 -18.84 21.71 4.16
C VAL A 515 -19.23 20.38 3.53
N ILE A 516 -20.29 19.71 4.02
CA ILE A 516 -20.73 18.42 3.46
C ILE A 516 -21.23 18.60 2.03
N LYS A 517 -21.97 19.68 1.74
CA LYS A 517 -22.40 20.03 0.38
C LYS A 517 -21.22 20.31 -0.56
N ASP A 518 -20.16 20.99 -0.07
CA ASP A 518 -18.93 21.22 -0.85
C ASP A 518 -18.19 19.90 -1.15
N ILE A 519 -18.11 18.99 -0.18
CA ILE A 519 -17.54 17.66 -0.38
C ILE A 519 -18.35 16.88 -1.41
N HIS A 520 -19.69 16.82 -1.29
CA HIS A 520 -20.54 16.14 -2.25
C HIS A 520 -20.44 16.73 -3.67
N LYS A 521 -20.33 18.05 -3.79
CA LYS A 521 -20.15 18.71 -5.08
C LYS A 521 -18.83 18.29 -5.76
N LYS A 522 -17.76 18.12 -4.97
CA LYS A 522 -16.42 17.73 -5.47
C LYS A 522 -16.29 16.22 -5.68
N ASP A 523 -16.98 15.43 -4.88
CA ASP A 523 -17.05 13.97 -4.96
C ASP A 523 -18.52 13.50 -4.85
N PRO A 524 -19.25 13.45 -5.98
CA PRO A 524 -20.64 13.00 -5.98
C PRO A 524 -20.83 11.54 -5.55
N ARG A 525 -19.76 10.74 -5.54
CA ARG A 525 -19.74 9.33 -5.11
C ARG A 525 -19.41 9.14 -3.64
N ASN A 526 -19.20 10.19 -2.88
CA ASN A 526 -18.90 10.08 -1.45
C ASN A 526 -20.13 9.58 -0.69
N GLU A 527 -20.20 8.27 -0.46
CA GLU A 527 -21.35 7.63 0.20
C GLU A 527 -21.59 8.21 1.62
N MET A 528 -20.52 8.54 2.36
CA MET A 528 -20.65 9.14 3.69
C MET A 528 -21.29 10.53 3.61
N ALA A 529 -20.90 11.36 2.65
CA ALA A 529 -21.52 12.68 2.47
C ALA A 529 -23.00 12.56 2.07
N LEU A 530 -23.35 11.59 1.23
CA LEU A 530 -24.74 11.31 0.86
C LEU A 530 -25.56 10.84 2.06
N VAL A 531 -25.01 9.97 2.91
CA VAL A 531 -25.65 9.52 4.15
C VAL A 531 -25.88 10.69 5.10
N SER A 532 -24.88 11.55 5.31
CA SER A 532 -25.02 12.72 6.19
C SER A 532 -26.07 13.71 5.69
N LEU A 533 -26.10 13.97 4.36
CA LEU A 533 -27.12 14.84 3.75
C LEU A 533 -28.53 14.24 3.87
N SER A 534 -28.70 12.96 3.54
CA SER A 534 -30.01 12.31 3.65
C SER A 534 -30.54 12.30 5.07
N THR A 535 -29.68 11.99 6.05
CA THR A 535 -30.04 12.00 7.47
C THR A 535 -30.39 13.39 7.96
N TYR A 536 -29.67 14.43 7.51
CA TYR A 536 -30.01 15.81 7.86
C TYR A 536 -31.39 16.21 7.32
N TYR A 537 -31.67 15.97 6.04
CA TYR A 537 -32.95 16.34 5.42
C TYR A 537 -34.12 15.55 6.01
N GLU A 538 -33.93 14.26 6.32
CA GLU A 538 -34.91 13.47 7.08
C GLU A 538 -35.20 14.10 8.45
N SER A 539 -34.16 14.54 9.17
CA SER A 539 -34.32 15.12 10.53
C SER A 539 -35.13 16.43 10.57
N ILE A 540 -35.16 17.18 9.46
CA ILE A 540 -35.96 18.41 9.33
C ILE A 540 -37.29 18.18 8.60
N GLY A 541 -37.66 16.93 8.29
CA GLY A 541 -38.92 16.56 7.61
C GLY A 541 -38.91 16.78 6.10
N ASP A 542 -37.79 17.15 5.48
CA ASP A 542 -37.66 17.26 4.02
C ASP A 542 -37.38 15.88 3.40
N PHE A 543 -38.40 15.03 3.40
CA PHE A 543 -38.29 13.67 2.86
C PHE A 543 -38.00 13.65 1.35
N SER A 544 -38.40 14.69 0.60
CA SER A 544 -38.13 14.80 -0.82
C SER A 544 -36.62 14.88 -1.08
N SER A 545 -35.90 15.76 -0.38
CA SER A 545 -34.45 15.87 -0.46
C SER A 545 -33.75 14.62 0.08
N ALA A 546 -34.24 14.04 1.20
CA ALA A 546 -33.68 12.81 1.75
C ALA A 546 -33.72 11.66 0.74
N ILE A 547 -34.85 11.45 0.07
CA ILE A 547 -35.04 10.44 -0.99
C ILE A 547 -34.02 10.61 -2.11
N GLN A 548 -33.81 11.84 -2.62
CA GLN A 548 -32.85 12.09 -3.71
C GLN A 548 -31.42 11.62 -3.35
N TYR A 549 -30.98 11.85 -2.12
CA TYR A 549 -29.65 11.39 -1.69
C TYR A 549 -29.63 9.87 -1.45
N ARG A 550 -30.68 9.28 -0.88
CA ARG A 550 -30.78 7.84 -0.66
C ARG A 550 -30.85 7.04 -1.96
N GLU A 551 -31.53 7.55 -2.99
CA GLU A 551 -31.51 6.95 -4.33
C GLU A 551 -30.10 6.94 -4.94
N LYS A 552 -29.32 8.02 -4.75
CA LYS A 552 -27.90 8.02 -5.15
C LYS A 552 -27.10 6.97 -4.39
N ILE A 553 -27.32 6.81 -3.08
CA ILE A 553 -26.67 5.74 -2.31
C ILE A 553 -27.08 4.37 -2.86
N MET A 554 -28.34 4.14 -3.20
CA MET A 554 -28.82 2.88 -3.77
C MET A 554 -28.09 2.53 -5.08
N VAL A 555 -27.76 3.53 -5.93
CA VAL A 555 -26.97 3.31 -7.15
C VAL A 555 -25.51 2.94 -6.82
N LEU A 556 -24.92 3.55 -5.80
CA LEU A 556 -23.51 3.31 -5.41
C LEU A 556 -23.35 2.03 -4.58
N ASN A 557 -24.38 1.66 -3.82
CA ASN A 557 -24.37 0.54 -2.91
C ASN A 557 -25.76 -0.12 -2.88
N PRO A 558 -26.13 -0.88 -3.93
CA PRO A 558 -27.48 -1.42 -4.11
C PRO A 558 -27.88 -2.42 -3.01
N TRP A 559 -26.91 -2.99 -2.31
CA TRP A 559 -27.12 -3.99 -1.25
C TRP A 559 -27.06 -3.41 0.17
N ASN A 560 -27.15 -2.08 0.31
CA ASN A 560 -27.19 -1.41 1.62
C ASN A 560 -28.60 -1.49 2.23
N ALA A 561 -28.86 -2.59 2.95
CA ALA A 561 -30.16 -2.86 3.57
C ALA A 561 -30.65 -1.71 4.46
N LYS A 562 -29.75 -1.06 5.22
CA LYS A 562 -30.09 0.09 6.06
C LYS A 562 -30.57 1.28 5.24
N ASN A 563 -29.89 1.61 4.14
CA ASN A 563 -30.30 2.69 3.25
C ASN A 563 -31.65 2.39 2.60
N LEU A 564 -31.87 1.15 2.16
CA LEU A 564 -33.15 0.74 1.56
C LEU A 564 -34.31 0.81 2.56
N LEU A 565 -34.10 0.40 3.82
CA LEU A 565 -35.11 0.54 4.87
C LEU A 565 -35.51 2.01 5.09
N LEU A 566 -34.50 2.88 5.21
CA LEU A 566 -34.74 4.32 5.41
C LEU A 566 -35.39 4.96 4.18
N LEU A 567 -34.98 4.59 2.96
CA LEU A 567 -35.59 5.04 1.72
C LEU A 567 -37.06 4.62 1.62
N GLY A 568 -37.38 3.38 2.00
CA GLY A 568 -38.77 2.91 2.08
C GLY A 568 -39.62 3.71 3.07
N LYS A 569 -39.08 4.05 4.25
CA LYS A 569 -39.72 4.89 5.25
C LYS A 569 -39.93 6.33 4.74
N ASP A 570 -38.92 6.91 4.08
CA ASP A 570 -39.04 8.27 3.53
C ASP A 570 -40.14 8.33 2.44
N TYR A 571 -40.24 7.33 1.58
CA TYR A 571 -41.31 7.24 0.59
C TYR A 571 -42.70 7.10 1.23
N LYS A 572 -42.80 6.32 2.33
CA LYS A 572 -44.04 6.18 3.11
C LYS A 572 -44.45 7.52 3.74
N ALA A 573 -43.50 8.24 4.33
CA ALA A 573 -43.71 9.55 4.90
C ALA A 573 -44.15 10.61 3.87
N LEU A 574 -43.66 10.49 2.64
CA LEU A 574 -44.08 11.36 1.50
C LEU A 574 -45.42 10.94 0.88
N GLY A 575 -46.06 9.87 1.36
CA GLY A 575 -47.33 9.34 0.85
C GLY A 575 -47.21 8.44 -0.38
N ASN A 576 -45.97 8.11 -0.82
CA ASN A 576 -45.76 7.22 -1.96
C ASN A 576 -45.63 5.74 -1.51
N THR A 577 -46.80 5.19 -1.12
CA THR A 577 -46.87 3.81 -0.60
C THR A 577 -46.41 2.76 -1.60
N ASN A 578 -46.66 2.95 -2.90
CA ASN A 578 -46.26 1.97 -3.93
C ASN A 578 -44.73 1.81 -3.99
N LYS A 579 -44.00 2.91 -4.05
CA LYS A 579 -42.53 2.89 -4.04
C LYS A 579 -41.96 2.39 -2.72
N SER A 580 -42.60 2.77 -1.59
CA SER A 580 -42.20 2.26 -0.27
C SER A 580 -42.26 0.72 -0.23
N VAL A 581 -43.37 0.14 -0.66
CA VAL A 581 -43.54 -1.33 -0.69
C VAL A 581 -42.55 -2.00 -1.64
N GLU A 582 -42.29 -1.42 -2.82
CA GLU A 582 -41.31 -1.90 -3.78
C GLU A 582 -39.91 -1.98 -3.14
N ILE A 583 -39.44 -0.90 -2.54
CA ILE A 583 -38.11 -0.84 -1.92
C ILE A 583 -38.00 -1.77 -0.70
N LEU A 584 -38.99 -1.81 0.15
CA LEU A 584 -38.99 -2.69 1.33
C LEU A 584 -39.00 -4.18 0.96
N LYS A 585 -39.67 -4.56 -0.12
CA LYS A 585 -39.63 -5.94 -0.65
C LYS A 585 -38.25 -6.34 -1.16
N LEU A 586 -37.43 -5.42 -1.68
CA LEU A 586 -36.04 -5.71 -2.06
C LEU A 586 -35.23 -6.24 -0.86
N ILE A 587 -35.44 -5.69 0.32
CA ILE A 587 -34.72 -6.12 1.53
C ILE A 587 -35.02 -7.61 1.82
N SER A 588 -36.28 -8.01 1.65
CA SER A 588 -36.71 -9.42 1.88
C SER A 588 -36.05 -10.40 0.92
N SER A 589 -35.59 -9.95 -0.26
CA SER A 589 -34.96 -10.81 -1.26
C SER A 589 -33.51 -11.15 -0.97
N PHE A 590 -32.79 -10.37 -0.12
CA PHE A 590 -31.36 -10.57 0.10
C PHE A 590 -30.87 -10.46 1.55
N SER A 591 -31.73 -10.08 2.50
CA SER A 591 -31.28 -9.80 3.88
C SER A 591 -31.35 -11.04 4.78
N THR A 592 -30.45 -12.00 4.59
CA THR A 592 -30.34 -13.19 5.45
C THR A 592 -29.07 -13.24 6.32
N GLY A 593 -28.17 -12.25 6.21
CA GLY A 593 -26.92 -12.18 6.99
C GLY A 593 -27.16 -11.84 8.48
N VAL A 594 -26.19 -12.12 9.32
CA VAL A 594 -26.23 -11.91 10.78
C VAL A 594 -26.64 -10.48 11.17
N ASN A 595 -26.22 -9.47 10.41
CA ASN A 595 -26.58 -8.08 10.64
C ASN A 595 -27.86 -7.64 9.88
N GLY A 596 -28.36 -8.46 9.00
CA GLY A 596 -29.56 -8.19 8.20
C GLY A 596 -30.86 -8.55 8.87
N ALA A 597 -30.87 -9.50 9.81
CA ALA A 597 -32.08 -9.98 10.46
C ALA A 597 -32.90 -8.87 11.16
N PRO A 598 -32.30 -7.95 11.95
CA PRO A 598 -33.07 -6.87 12.57
C PRO A 598 -33.64 -5.87 11.54
N ILE A 599 -32.94 -5.64 10.42
CA ILE A 599 -33.41 -4.75 9.36
C ILE A 599 -34.54 -5.41 8.58
N LEU A 600 -34.44 -6.71 8.32
CA LEU A 600 -35.50 -7.50 7.69
C LEU A 600 -36.79 -7.48 8.52
N GLU A 601 -36.67 -7.71 9.82
CA GLU A 601 -37.80 -7.64 10.75
C GLU A 601 -38.48 -6.26 10.73
N GLN A 602 -37.69 -5.18 10.76
CA GLN A 602 -38.21 -3.83 10.63
C GLN A 602 -38.90 -3.59 9.28
N ALA A 603 -38.28 -4.09 8.16
CA ALA A 603 -38.91 -3.96 6.85
C ALA A 603 -40.24 -4.70 6.74
N GLN A 604 -40.33 -5.91 7.31
CA GLN A 604 -41.58 -6.68 7.39
C GLN A 604 -42.68 -5.94 8.21
N LYS A 605 -42.29 -5.32 9.34
CA LYS A 605 -43.18 -4.49 10.14
C LYS A 605 -43.68 -3.25 9.39
N GLU A 606 -42.85 -2.66 8.54
CA GLU A 606 -43.28 -1.50 7.73
C GLU A 606 -44.18 -1.91 6.55
N LEU A 607 -44.11 -3.19 6.10
CA LEU A 607 -44.95 -3.76 5.03
C LEU A 607 -46.33 -4.23 5.55
N SER A 608 -46.43 -4.58 6.85
CA SER A 608 -47.70 -4.91 7.53
C SER A 608 -48.50 -3.65 7.87
#